data_9ba5e5412118b1b3330d4a1e83763f1e
#
_entry.id   9ba5e5412118b1b3330d4a1e83763f1e
#
_cell.length_a   1.000
_cell.length_b   1.000
_cell.length_c   1.000
_cell.angle_alpha   90.00
_cell.angle_beta   90.00
_cell.angle_gamma   90.00
#
_symmetry.space_group_name_H-M   'P 1'
#
loop_
_entity.id
_entity.type
_entity.pdbx_description
1 polymer ?
#
loop_
_entity_poly.entity_id
_entity_poly.type
_entity_poly.pdbx_seq_one_letter_code
_entity_poly.pdbx_strand_id
1 'polypeptide(L)'
;DGCLEMSLPVTGGNVSFYNQTGDVAILPTPVIGVLGVIDDVRTRTPMSFDRAGLELYLIGASDENLSGSEWAYLHGMRGGQAPTADLQREMRLIKILVKGRTEKIFTAAHDLSQGGLTASLTEMVLRHNVGATITLANPGMNLLVETPGRVVVAVESSKAAALKEAAGDIPLTYLGTTGGNALVINDVIISLDELRTAHTS
;
A
#
# COMPACT_ATOMS: atom_id res chain seq x y z
N ASP A 1 -23.16 2.91 1.80
CA ASP A 1 -22.63 3.93 0.86
C ASP A 1 -21.46 3.35 0.04
N GLY A 2 -20.38 2.81 0.63
CA GLY A 2 -19.20 2.34 -0.11
C GLY A 2 -19.49 1.38 -1.26
N CYS A 3 -20.36 0.38 -1.06
CA CYS A 3 -20.74 -0.55 -2.11
C CYS A 3 -21.46 0.14 -3.29
N LEU A 4 -22.30 1.14 -2.98
CA LEU A 4 -23.00 1.91 -4.02
C LEU A 4 -22.01 2.77 -4.81
N GLU A 5 -21.13 3.50 -4.13
CA GLU A 5 -20.11 4.35 -4.76
C GLU A 5 -19.15 3.53 -5.64
N MET A 6 -18.75 2.36 -5.16
CA MET A 6 -17.84 1.46 -5.88
C MET A 6 -18.53 0.54 -6.88
N SER A 7 -19.87 0.64 -6.99
CA SER A 7 -20.69 -0.24 -7.85
C SER A 7 -20.42 -1.75 -7.59
N LEU A 8 -20.24 -2.11 -6.32
CA LEU A 8 -20.00 -3.48 -5.87
C LEU A 8 -21.30 -4.07 -5.31
N PRO A 9 -21.81 -5.18 -5.86
CA PRO A 9 -23.00 -5.85 -5.30
C PRO A 9 -22.65 -6.56 -3.99
N VAL A 10 -23.52 -6.43 -3.01
CA VAL A 10 -23.46 -7.25 -1.79
C VAL A 10 -24.08 -8.60 -2.10
N THR A 11 -23.29 -9.68 -1.99
CA THR A 11 -23.72 -11.05 -2.29
C THR A 11 -24.17 -11.82 -1.05
N GLY A 12 -23.79 -11.36 0.12
CA GLY A 12 -24.18 -11.97 1.38
C GLY A 12 -23.44 -11.37 2.56
N GLY A 13 -23.80 -11.79 3.74
CA GLY A 13 -23.16 -11.35 4.97
C GLY A 13 -23.83 -11.95 6.19
N ASN A 14 -23.21 -11.76 7.34
CA ASN A 14 -23.71 -12.15 8.64
C ASN A 14 -23.52 -11.03 9.64
N VAL A 15 -24.50 -10.84 10.50
CA VAL A 15 -24.42 -9.95 11.66
C VAL A 15 -24.78 -10.77 12.90
N SER A 16 -23.91 -10.72 13.92
CA SER A 16 -24.18 -11.32 15.23
C SER A 16 -24.26 -10.22 16.28
N PHE A 17 -25.26 -10.34 17.16
CA PHE A 17 -25.40 -9.46 18.32
C PHE A 17 -24.77 -10.06 19.59
N TYR A 18 -24.30 -11.31 19.53
CA TYR A 18 -23.54 -11.94 20.60
C TYR A 18 -22.05 -11.74 20.33
N ASN A 19 -21.51 -10.65 20.87
CA ASN A 19 -20.13 -10.20 20.63
C ASN A 19 -19.32 -10.22 21.91
N GLN A 20 -19.20 -11.41 22.54
CA GLN A 20 -18.36 -11.59 23.71
C GLN A 20 -17.82 -13.02 23.78
N THR A 21 -16.74 -13.19 24.50
CA THR A 21 -16.14 -14.48 24.86
C THR A 21 -16.06 -14.54 26.39
N GLY A 22 -16.88 -15.39 27.02
CA GLY A 22 -17.09 -15.36 28.47
C GLY A 22 -17.63 -13.98 28.89
N ASP A 23 -16.93 -13.31 29.78
CA ASP A 23 -17.29 -11.99 30.31
C ASP A 23 -16.60 -10.83 29.55
N VAL A 24 -15.84 -11.13 28.51
CA VAL A 24 -15.07 -10.14 27.74
C VAL A 24 -15.80 -9.80 26.44
N ALA A 25 -16.24 -8.55 26.31
CA ALA A 25 -16.78 -8.04 25.06
C ALA A 25 -15.68 -7.92 23.99
N ILE A 26 -15.99 -8.37 22.76
CA ILE A 26 -15.10 -8.16 21.61
C ILE A 26 -15.35 -6.80 21.00
N LEU A 27 -14.34 -6.26 20.31
CA LEU A 27 -14.48 -5.00 19.59
C LEU A 27 -15.48 -5.15 18.43
N PRO A 28 -16.34 -4.14 18.17
CA PRO A 28 -17.31 -4.17 17.07
C PRO A 28 -16.58 -3.94 15.73
N THR A 29 -15.98 -5.01 15.20
CA THR A 29 -15.13 -4.95 14.01
C THR A 29 -15.84 -5.57 12.82
N PRO A 30 -16.20 -4.78 11.77
CA PRO A 30 -16.69 -5.34 10.53
C PRO A 30 -15.54 -6.00 9.74
N VAL A 31 -15.80 -7.17 9.19
CA VAL A 31 -14.89 -7.86 8.27
C VAL A 31 -15.54 -7.89 6.89
N ILE A 32 -14.86 -7.32 5.90
CA ILE A 32 -15.37 -7.21 4.53
C ILE A 32 -14.51 -8.05 3.61
N GLY A 33 -15.13 -9.03 2.93
CA GLY A 33 -14.49 -9.79 1.85
C GLY A 33 -14.90 -9.22 0.49
N VAL A 34 -13.92 -9.01 -0.39
CA VAL A 34 -14.16 -8.59 -1.78
C VAL A 34 -13.58 -9.62 -2.71
N LEU A 35 -14.41 -10.11 -3.65
CA LEU A 35 -13.98 -11.07 -4.67
C LEU A 35 -13.84 -10.35 -6.02
N GLY A 36 -12.66 -10.48 -6.63
CA GLY A 36 -12.38 -10.03 -7.98
C GLY A 36 -11.94 -11.19 -8.88
N VAL A 37 -12.19 -11.07 -10.17
CA VAL A 37 -11.79 -12.08 -11.18
C VAL A 37 -10.96 -11.41 -12.26
N ILE A 38 -9.86 -12.04 -12.65
CA ILE A 38 -9.09 -11.70 -13.84
C ILE A 38 -9.06 -12.91 -14.78
N ASP A 39 -9.24 -12.69 -16.07
CA ASP A 39 -9.35 -13.78 -17.06
C ASP A 39 -8.06 -14.59 -17.21
N ASP A 40 -6.92 -13.91 -17.09
CA ASP A 40 -5.61 -14.53 -17.20
C ASP A 40 -4.69 -14.08 -16.06
N VAL A 41 -4.40 -15.00 -15.13
CA VAL A 41 -3.53 -14.74 -13.98
C VAL A 41 -2.12 -14.28 -14.37
N ARG A 42 -1.65 -14.60 -15.58
CA ARG A 42 -0.34 -14.15 -16.09
C ARG A 42 -0.29 -12.65 -16.33
N THR A 43 -1.45 -12.00 -16.42
CA THR A 43 -1.57 -10.54 -16.61
C THR A 43 -1.65 -9.78 -15.27
N ARG A 44 -1.55 -10.46 -14.12
CA ARG A 44 -1.52 -9.80 -12.81
C ARG A 44 -0.29 -8.88 -12.71
N THR A 45 -0.42 -7.81 -11.98
CA THR A 45 0.75 -7.02 -11.53
C THR A 45 1.32 -7.67 -10.26
N PRO A 46 2.59 -8.08 -10.24
CA PRO A 46 3.24 -8.57 -9.03
C PRO A 46 3.29 -7.47 -7.96
N MET A 47 3.37 -7.86 -6.68
CA MET A 47 3.53 -6.90 -5.58
C MET A 47 4.98 -6.62 -5.20
N SER A 48 5.96 -7.30 -5.77
CA SER A 48 7.37 -7.20 -5.37
C SER A 48 8.29 -6.89 -6.54
N PHE A 49 9.43 -6.28 -6.24
CA PHE A 49 10.45 -5.97 -7.23
C PHE A 49 11.13 -7.26 -7.73
N ASP A 50 11.26 -7.40 -9.04
CA ASP A 50 11.89 -8.56 -9.69
C ASP A 50 13.29 -8.27 -10.24
N ARG A 51 13.67 -6.99 -10.35
CA ARG A 51 14.97 -6.56 -10.88
C ARG A 51 15.35 -5.15 -10.42
N ALA A 52 16.62 -4.82 -10.57
CA ALA A 52 17.16 -3.48 -10.38
C ALA A 52 16.81 -2.54 -11.55
N GLY A 53 16.91 -1.24 -11.31
CA GLY A 53 16.78 -0.18 -12.31
C GLY A 53 15.34 0.25 -12.60
N LEU A 54 14.37 -0.19 -11.81
CA LEU A 54 13.00 0.31 -11.90
C LEU A 54 12.87 1.62 -11.14
N GLU A 55 12.11 2.56 -11.67
CA GLU A 55 11.72 3.78 -10.97
C GLU A 55 10.54 3.50 -10.05
N LEU A 56 10.58 4.05 -8.84
CA LEU A 56 9.57 3.88 -7.82
C LEU A 56 8.76 5.16 -7.63
N TYR A 57 7.46 5.01 -7.59
CA TYR A 57 6.53 6.11 -7.37
C TYR A 57 5.50 5.73 -6.31
N LEU A 58 5.12 6.71 -5.49
CA LEU A 58 3.95 6.66 -4.63
C LEU A 58 2.80 7.37 -5.34
N ILE A 59 1.71 6.67 -5.58
CA ILE A 59 0.43 7.22 -6.04
C ILE A 59 -0.42 7.49 -4.81
N GLY A 60 -1.03 8.67 -4.71
CA GLY A 60 -1.89 9.09 -3.62
C GLY A 60 -1.22 10.07 -2.66
N ALA A 61 -2.03 10.79 -1.91
CA ALA A 61 -1.57 11.76 -0.91
C ALA A 61 -1.40 11.10 0.46
N SER A 62 -0.34 11.44 1.16
CA SER A 62 -0.17 11.12 2.57
C SER A 62 -0.76 12.24 3.44
N ASP A 63 -1.26 11.89 4.60
CA ASP A 63 -1.49 12.79 5.72
C ASP A 63 -0.48 12.52 6.84
N GLU A 64 -0.63 13.19 7.97
CA GLU A 64 0.23 12.98 9.14
C GLU A 64 -0.52 12.30 10.29
N ASN A 65 -1.70 11.71 10.00
CA ASN A 65 -2.55 11.10 11.00
C ASN A 65 -2.13 9.65 11.29
N LEU A 66 -1.59 9.41 12.47
CA LEU A 66 -1.22 8.06 12.95
C LEU A 66 -2.33 7.37 13.72
N SER A 67 -3.49 7.98 13.91
CA SER A 67 -4.59 7.37 14.68
C SER A 67 -5.03 6.06 14.05
N GLY A 68 -5.08 5.02 14.86
CA GLY A 68 -5.48 3.68 14.42
C GLY A 68 -4.41 2.91 13.64
N SER A 69 -3.21 3.46 13.51
CA SER A 69 -2.09 2.76 12.85
C SER A 69 -1.44 1.73 13.77
N GLU A 70 -0.72 0.79 13.19
CA GLU A 70 0.10 -0.18 13.90
C GLU A 70 1.14 0.51 14.79
N TRP A 71 1.74 1.60 14.30
CA TRP A 71 2.67 2.39 15.09
C TRP A 71 2.02 2.94 16.37
N ALA A 72 0.82 3.50 16.26
CA ALA A 72 0.09 4.01 17.41
C ALA A 72 -0.25 2.89 18.41
N TYR A 73 -0.66 1.73 17.89
CA TYR A 73 -0.97 0.56 18.70
C TYR A 73 0.26 0.09 19.52
N LEU A 74 1.41 -0.06 18.86
CA LEU A 74 2.67 -0.49 19.50
C LEU A 74 3.17 0.51 20.58
N HIS A 75 2.82 1.79 20.45
CA HIS A 75 3.15 2.83 21.43
C HIS A 75 2.06 3.04 22.49
N GLY A 76 1.07 2.15 22.57
CA GLY A 76 -0.02 2.22 23.55
C GLY A 76 -0.96 3.41 23.34
N MET A 77 -0.89 4.08 22.20
CA MET A 77 -1.78 5.19 21.84
C MET A 77 -3.15 4.63 21.43
N ARG A 78 -4.17 5.02 22.18
CA ARG A 78 -5.55 4.60 21.91
C ARG A 78 -6.43 5.82 21.73
N GLY A 79 -7.30 5.78 20.71
CA GLY A 79 -8.19 6.88 20.38
C GLY A 79 -7.68 7.71 19.21
N GLY A 80 -8.24 8.91 19.05
CA GLY A 80 -8.05 9.74 17.88
C GLY A 80 -9.13 9.50 16.82
N GLN A 81 -8.97 10.11 15.67
CA GLN A 81 -9.87 9.97 14.54
C GLN A 81 -9.21 9.13 13.46
N ALA A 82 -9.85 8.03 13.05
CA ALA A 82 -9.37 7.22 11.95
C ALA A 82 -9.20 8.06 10.66
N PRO A 83 -8.22 7.75 9.81
CA PRO A 83 -8.08 8.40 8.51
C PRO A 83 -9.38 8.30 7.69
N THR A 84 -9.73 9.39 7.01
CA THR A 84 -10.94 9.43 6.19
C THR A 84 -10.67 8.83 4.83
N ALA A 85 -11.50 7.88 4.40
CA ALA A 85 -11.47 7.35 3.05
C ALA A 85 -12.23 8.30 2.09
N ASP A 86 -11.57 8.76 1.03
CA ASP A 86 -12.18 9.48 -0.08
C ASP A 86 -12.53 8.48 -1.18
N LEU A 87 -13.80 8.03 -1.21
CA LEU A 87 -14.26 7.01 -2.15
C LEU A 87 -14.10 7.42 -3.61
N GLN A 88 -14.22 8.71 -3.93
CA GLN A 88 -14.02 9.19 -5.30
C GLN A 88 -12.55 9.10 -5.72
N ARG A 89 -11.63 9.38 -4.81
CA ARG A 89 -10.20 9.20 -5.02
C ARG A 89 -9.85 7.71 -5.17
N GLU A 90 -10.41 6.86 -4.32
CA GLU A 90 -10.25 5.39 -4.42
C GLU A 90 -10.70 4.87 -5.78
N MET A 91 -11.85 5.31 -6.29
CA MET A 91 -12.36 4.92 -7.60
C MET A 91 -11.43 5.37 -8.75
N ARG A 92 -10.82 6.56 -8.62
CA ARG A 92 -9.81 7.01 -9.60
C ARG A 92 -8.54 6.19 -9.51
N LEU A 93 -8.07 5.88 -8.30
CA LEU A 93 -6.91 5.02 -8.08
C LEU A 93 -7.12 3.61 -8.68
N ILE A 94 -8.28 3.00 -8.45
CA ILE A 94 -8.63 1.70 -9.06
C ILE A 94 -8.53 1.76 -10.59
N LYS A 95 -9.04 2.82 -11.22
CA LYS A 95 -8.93 3.00 -12.69
C LYS A 95 -7.47 3.09 -13.14
N ILE A 96 -6.62 3.80 -12.40
CA ILE A 96 -5.18 3.90 -12.70
C ILE A 96 -4.53 2.52 -12.59
N LEU A 97 -4.84 1.75 -11.54
CA LEU A 97 -4.27 0.42 -11.33
C LEU A 97 -4.72 -0.57 -12.42
N VAL A 98 -5.98 -0.54 -12.80
CA VAL A 98 -6.50 -1.37 -13.91
C VAL A 98 -5.84 -0.97 -15.24
N LYS A 99 -5.75 0.33 -15.55
CA LYS A 99 -5.06 0.83 -16.74
C LYS A 99 -3.59 0.43 -16.74
N GLY A 100 -2.89 0.64 -15.62
CA GLY A 100 -1.48 0.31 -15.46
C GLY A 100 -1.17 -1.17 -15.69
N ARG A 101 -2.05 -2.07 -15.22
CA ARG A 101 -1.99 -3.50 -15.51
C ARG A 101 -2.24 -3.78 -17.01
N THR A 102 -3.32 -3.25 -17.55
CA THR A 102 -3.76 -3.56 -18.93
C THR A 102 -2.76 -3.08 -19.96
N GLU A 103 -2.19 -1.89 -19.78
CA GLU A 103 -1.20 -1.28 -20.68
C GLU A 103 0.25 -1.66 -20.31
N LYS A 104 0.43 -2.55 -19.32
CA LYS A 104 1.74 -2.98 -18.82
C LYS A 104 2.65 -1.80 -18.46
N ILE A 105 2.08 -0.81 -17.78
CA ILE A 105 2.84 0.33 -17.26
C ILE A 105 3.61 -0.11 -16.02
N PHE A 106 2.97 -0.89 -15.13
CA PHE A 106 3.56 -1.33 -13.88
C PHE A 106 4.31 -2.65 -14.03
N THR A 107 5.50 -2.69 -13.45
CA THR A 107 6.27 -3.93 -13.20
C THR A 107 5.87 -4.54 -11.88
N ALA A 108 5.61 -3.70 -10.87
CA ALA A 108 5.08 -4.11 -9.57
C ALA A 108 4.15 -3.03 -9.01
N ALA A 109 3.22 -3.42 -8.13
CA ALA A 109 2.37 -2.51 -7.39
C ALA A 109 2.02 -3.13 -6.03
N HIS A 110 2.06 -2.32 -4.97
CA HIS A 110 1.72 -2.72 -3.60
C HIS A 110 0.95 -1.59 -2.90
N ASP A 111 -0.15 -1.91 -2.28
CA ASP A 111 -0.91 -0.96 -1.46
C ASP A 111 -0.16 -0.61 -0.17
N LEU A 112 -0.50 0.52 0.40
CA LEU A 112 -0.07 0.89 1.74
C LEU A 112 -1.20 0.56 2.72
N SER A 113 -0.93 -0.41 3.58
CA SER A 113 -1.84 -0.91 4.60
C SER A 113 -1.17 -0.80 5.98
N GLN A 114 -1.26 -1.81 6.83
CA GLN A 114 -0.59 -1.87 8.13
C GLN A 114 0.91 -1.58 8.02
N GLY A 115 1.42 -0.71 8.89
CA GLY A 115 2.84 -0.29 8.88
C GLY A 115 3.22 0.69 7.77
N GLY A 116 2.26 1.12 6.96
CA GLY A 116 2.41 2.18 5.97
C GLY A 116 3.44 1.90 4.88
N LEU A 117 4.16 2.94 4.47
CA LEU A 117 5.16 2.85 3.39
C LEU A 117 6.34 1.95 3.76
N THR A 118 6.73 1.92 5.03
CA THR A 118 7.84 1.10 5.51
C THR A 118 7.55 -0.39 5.33
N ALA A 119 6.37 -0.85 5.73
CA ALA A 119 5.98 -2.26 5.59
C ALA A 119 5.87 -2.64 4.11
N SER A 120 5.19 -1.85 3.30
CA SER A 120 5.04 -2.12 1.85
C SER A 120 6.40 -2.23 1.15
N LEU A 121 7.32 -1.29 1.38
CA LEU A 121 8.67 -1.36 0.80
C LEU A 121 9.45 -2.59 1.28
N THR A 122 9.32 -2.95 2.57
CA THR A 122 9.94 -4.16 3.12
C THR A 122 9.47 -5.41 2.40
N GLU A 123 8.18 -5.58 2.24
CA GLU A 123 7.61 -6.73 1.52
C GLU A 123 8.02 -6.76 0.04
N MET A 124 8.06 -5.58 -0.61
CA MET A 124 8.45 -5.47 -2.02
C MET A 124 9.91 -5.86 -2.27
N VAL A 125 10.86 -5.55 -1.35
CA VAL A 125 12.28 -5.88 -1.50
C VAL A 125 12.60 -7.32 -1.12
N LEU A 126 11.88 -7.91 -0.16
CA LEU A 126 12.25 -9.21 0.43
C LEU A 126 11.98 -10.40 -0.48
N ARG A 127 10.94 -10.37 -1.29
CA ARG A 127 10.48 -11.55 -2.04
C ARG A 127 11.52 -12.08 -3.05
N HIS A 128 12.19 -11.18 -3.75
CA HIS A 128 13.19 -11.53 -4.77
C HIS A 128 14.59 -11.02 -4.43
N ASN A 129 14.81 -10.55 -3.20
CA ASN A 129 16.09 -9.99 -2.74
C ASN A 129 16.59 -8.84 -3.62
N VAL A 130 15.71 -7.97 -4.04
CA VAL A 130 16.03 -6.75 -4.79
C VAL A 130 15.83 -5.56 -3.88
N GLY A 131 16.91 -4.91 -3.48
CA GLY A 131 16.87 -3.72 -2.63
C GLY A 131 16.29 -2.50 -3.34
N ALA A 132 16.23 -1.39 -2.62
CA ALA A 132 15.76 -0.11 -3.15
C ALA A 132 16.45 1.06 -2.44
N THR A 133 16.65 2.15 -3.17
CA THR A 133 17.10 3.43 -2.62
C THR A 133 15.99 4.45 -2.76
N ILE A 134 15.51 4.95 -1.63
CA ILE A 134 14.37 5.85 -1.50
C ILE A 134 14.85 7.20 -0.97
N THR A 135 14.36 8.28 -1.55
CA THR A 135 14.59 9.64 -1.07
C THR A 135 13.25 10.32 -0.82
N LEU A 136 13.03 10.72 0.42
CA LEU A 136 11.83 11.43 0.86
C LEU A 136 12.22 12.80 1.41
N ALA A 137 11.53 13.84 0.98
CA ALA A 137 11.76 15.19 1.49
C ALA A 137 11.45 15.31 3.00
N ASN A 138 10.38 14.64 3.44
CA ASN A 138 9.95 14.59 4.84
C ASN A 138 9.65 13.13 5.21
N PRO A 139 10.67 12.32 5.56
CA PRO A 139 10.45 10.90 5.84
C PRO A 139 9.58 10.69 7.07
N GLY A 140 9.92 11.31 8.17
CA GLY A 140 9.19 11.31 9.45
C GLY A 140 8.00 10.34 9.52
N MET A 141 6.87 10.88 9.95
CA MET A 141 5.64 10.12 10.10
C MET A 141 5.06 9.60 8.79
N ASN A 142 5.41 10.20 7.62
CA ASN A 142 4.95 9.74 6.30
C ASN A 142 5.32 8.27 5.98
N LEU A 143 6.35 7.74 6.63
CA LEU A 143 6.72 6.32 6.51
C LEU A 143 5.74 5.38 7.21
N LEU A 144 5.07 5.84 8.25
CA LEU A 144 4.32 5.03 9.21
C LEU A 144 2.81 5.27 9.17
N VAL A 145 2.35 6.34 8.51
CA VAL A 145 0.91 6.61 8.37
C VAL A 145 0.26 5.57 7.47
N GLU A 146 -0.98 5.23 7.80
CA GLU A 146 -1.79 4.24 7.10
C GLU A 146 -2.98 4.90 6.36
N THR A 147 -2.73 6.07 5.77
CA THR A 147 -3.73 6.80 4.99
C THR A 147 -4.23 5.94 3.83
N PRO A 148 -5.55 5.74 3.67
CA PRO A 148 -6.12 5.00 2.55
C PRO A 148 -5.81 5.63 1.19
N GLY A 149 -5.92 4.85 0.12
CA GLY A 149 -5.79 5.35 -1.25
C GLY A 149 -4.35 5.65 -1.68
N ARG A 150 -3.40 4.86 -1.18
CA ARG A 150 -1.98 4.97 -1.57
C ARG A 150 -1.44 3.64 -2.06
N VAL A 151 -0.62 3.71 -3.11
CA VAL A 151 0.02 2.52 -3.72
C VAL A 151 1.44 2.87 -4.14
N VAL A 152 2.41 2.03 -3.81
CA VAL A 152 3.75 2.07 -4.41
C VAL A 152 3.71 1.31 -5.72
N VAL A 153 4.25 1.91 -6.77
CA VAL A 153 4.41 1.25 -8.06
C VAL A 153 5.86 1.30 -8.53
N ALA A 154 6.29 0.23 -9.18
CA ALA A 154 7.57 0.17 -9.88
C ALA A 154 7.32 0.17 -11.38
N VAL A 155 8.07 0.98 -12.10
CA VAL A 155 7.94 1.13 -13.56
C VAL A 155 9.31 1.15 -14.23
N GLU A 156 9.37 0.74 -15.48
CA GLU A 156 10.53 1.05 -16.32
C GLU A 156 10.58 2.54 -16.62
N SER A 157 11.77 3.15 -16.70
CA SER A 157 11.93 4.59 -17.01
C SER A 157 11.21 4.99 -18.29
N SER A 158 11.16 4.10 -19.28
CA SER A 158 10.41 4.30 -20.53
C SER A 158 8.89 4.43 -20.34
N LYS A 159 8.35 3.96 -19.21
CA LYS A 159 6.94 3.99 -18.87
C LYS A 159 6.56 5.12 -17.89
N ALA A 160 7.54 5.87 -17.37
CA ALA A 160 7.29 6.94 -16.42
C ALA A 160 6.35 8.04 -16.96
N ALA A 161 6.46 8.36 -18.24
CA ALA A 161 5.56 9.33 -18.87
C ALA A 161 4.10 8.81 -18.94
N ALA A 162 3.91 7.55 -19.29
CA ALA A 162 2.59 6.91 -19.31
C ALA A 162 1.98 6.82 -17.91
N LEU A 163 2.80 6.57 -16.88
CA LEU A 163 2.35 6.62 -15.48
C LEU A 163 1.85 8.01 -15.11
N LYS A 164 2.62 9.06 -15.42
CA LYS A 164 2.24 10.46 -15.13
C LYS A 164 0.92 10.84 -15.82
N GLU A 165 0.74 10.43 -17.05
CA GLU A 165 -0.51 10.63 -17.80
C GLU A 165 -1.67 9.88 -17.13
N ALA A 166 -1.45 8.62 -16.75
CA ALA A 166 -2.48 7.80 -16.11
C ALA A 166 -2.88 8.32 -14.73
N ALA A 167 -1.94 8.88 -13.95
CA ALA A 167 -2.18 9.44 -12.62
C ALA A 167 -3.06 10.71 -12.69
N GLY A 168 -2.93 11.52 -13.75
CA GLY A 168 -3.73 12.74 -13.92
C GLY A 168 -3.56 13.72 -12.77
N ASP A 169 -4.63 13.98 -12.06
CA ASP A 169 -4.69 14.88 -10.90
C ASP A 169 -4.38 14.20 -9.55
N ILE A 170 -4.21 12.87 -9.54
CA ILE A 170 -3.83 12.16 -8.32
C ILE A 170 -2.35 12.42 -8.02
N PRO A 171 -2.01 12.80 -6.78
CA PRO A 171 -0.62 13.04 -6.39
C PRO A 171 0.28 11.85 -6.75
N LEU A 172 1.39 12.15 -7.39
CA LEU A 172 2.40 11.19 -7.81
C LEU A 172 3.77 11.66 -7.32
N THR A 173 4.36 10.92 -6.39
CA THR A 173 5.65 11.26 -5.80
C THR A 173 6.70 10.26 -6.29
N TYR A 174 7.77 10.74 -6.91
CA TYR A 174 8.94 9.92 -7.20
C TYR A 174 9.65 9.57 -5.89
N LEU A 175 9.89 8.29 -5.67
CA LEU A 175 10.52 7.79 -4.45
C LEU A 175 12.01 7.48 -4.64
N GLY A 176 12.39 6.94 -5.79
CA GLY A 176 13.75 6.46 -6.04
C GLY A 176 13.81 5.30 -7.03
N THR A 177 14.73 4.37 -6.82
CA THR A 177 14.97 3.25 -7.74
C THR A 177 15.21 1.94 -7.02
N THR A 178 14.90 0.82 -7.70
CA THR A 178 15.24 -0.52 -7.22
C THR A 178 16.69 -0.87 -7.50
N GLY A 179 17.31 -1.64 -6.62
CA GLY A 179 18.66 -2.17 -6.78
C GLY A 179 19.38 -2.36 -5.45
N GLY A 180 20.51 -3.03 -5.51
CA GLY A 180 21.33 -3.34 -4.35
C GLY A 180 20.75 -4.47 -3.47
N ASN A 181 21.31 -4.61 -2.27
CA ASN A 181 21.00 -5.65 -1.30
C ASN A 181 20.53 -5.08 0.05
N ALA A 182 20.01 -3.86 0.04
CA ALA A 182 19.48 -3.17 1.21
C ALA A 182 18.26 -2.33 0.83
N LEU A 183 17.46 -2.00 1.80
CA LEU A 183 16.50 -0.90 1.72
C LEU A 183 17.19 0.34 2.31
N VAL A 184 17.38 1.34 1.47
CA VAL A 184 17.98 2.62 1.85
C VAL A 184 16.88 3.67 1.80
N ILE A 185 16.64 4.34 2.91
CA ILE A 185 15.68 5.45 2.99
C ILE A 185 16.45 6.67 3.52
N ASN A 186 16.70 7.63 2.65
CA ASN A 186 17.61 8.76 2.92
C ASN A 186 18.97 8.23 3.41
N ASP A 187 19.32 8.52 4.67
CA ASP A 187 20.60 8.10 5.27
C ASP A 187 20.51 6.78 6.06
N VAL A 188 19.31 6.19 6.15
CA VAL A 188 19.09 4.93 6.88
C VAL A 188 19.27 3.76 5.93
N ILE A 189 20.18 2.86 6.27
CA ILE A 189 20.48 1.65 5.50
C ILE A 189 20.11 0.44 6.34
N ILE A 190 19.23 -0.41 5.82
CA ILE A 190 18.82 -1.66 6.47
C ILE A 190 19.06 -2.78 5.47
N SER A 191 19.90 -3.74 5.83
CA SER A 191 20.15 -4.90 4.97
C SER A 191 18.91 -5.77 4.79
N LEU A 192 18.82 -6.49 3.67
CA LEU A 192 17.69 -7.41 3.43
C LEU A 192 17.64 -8.52 4.48
N ASP A 193 18.77 -8.92 5.07
CA ASP A 193 18.82 -9.95 6.10
C ASP A 193 18.24 -9.43 7.43
N GLU A 194 18.54 -8.18 7.81
CA GLU A 194 17.94 -7.52 8.98
C GLU A 194 16.43 -7.36 8.80
N LEU A 195 15.99 -6.89 7.62
CA LEU A 195 14.56 -6.77 7.30
C LEU A 195 13.86 -8.12 7.36
N ARG A 196 14.48 -9.18 6.85
CA ARG A 196 13.92 -10.52 6.87
C ARG A 196 13.75 -11.04 8.30
N THR A 197 14.78 -10.84 9.13
CA THR A 197 14.73 -11.23 10.53
C THR A 197 13.60 -10.52 11.27
N ALA A 198 13.47 -9.21 11.08
CA ALA A 198 12.40 -8.42 11.70
C ALA A 198 11.00 -8.76 11.19
N HIS A 199 10.86 -9.09 9.90
CA HIS A 199 9.57 -9.41 9.28
C HIS A 199 9.03 -10.81 9.67
N THR A 200 9.91 -11.73 10.07
CA THR A 200 9.54 -13.12 10.46
C THR A 200 9.47 -13.32 11.96
N SER A 201 9.84 -12.33 12.77
CA SER A 201 9.75 -12.35 14.24
C SER A 201 8.37 -11.92 14.73
#